data_28dbf3a58ef58d00d067eb14d21cd735
#
_entry.id   28dbf3a58ef58d00d067eb14d21cd735
#
_cell.length_a   1.000
_cell.length_b   1.000
_cell.length_c   1.000
_cell.angle_alpha   90.00
_cell.angle_beta   90.00
_cell.angle_gamma   90.00
#
_symmetry.space_group_name_H-M   'P 1'
#
loop_
_entity.id
_entity.type
_entity.pdbx_description
1 polymer ?
#
loop_
_entity_poly.entity_id
_entity_poly.type
_entity_poly.pdbx_seq_one_letter_code
_entity_poly.pdbx_strand_id
1 'polypeptide(L)' 'MISLTIPSMTCGHCVKAITQAVQVADPQATVQADVAQHRVDVQTSTPREQLLQLLAEAGYAPT' A
#
# COMPACT_ATOMS: atom_id res chain seq x y z
N MET A 1 -6.39 -11.16 -1.12
CA MET A 1 -5.12 -10.39 -1.09
C MET A 1 -5.02 -9.53 -2.34
N ILE A 2 -4.63 -8.30 -2.17
CA ILE A 2 -4.51 -7.33 -3.26
C ILE A 2 -3.02 -7.07 -3.50
N SER A 3 -2.55 -7.33 -4.71
CA SER A 3 -1.15 -7.06 -5.10
C SER A 3 -1.10 -5.79 -5.93
N LEU A 4 -0.23 -4.88 -5.53
CA LEU A 4 -0.09 -3.58 -6.18
C LEU A 4 1.38 -3.31 -6.51
N THR A 5 1.62 -2.63 -7.62
CA THR A 5 2.95 -2.14 -7.97
C THR A 5 3.00 -0.64 -7.68
N ILE A 6 3.96 -0.22 -6.87
CA ILE A 6 4.12 1.19 -6.49
C ILE A 6 5.52 1.65 -6.87
N PRO A 7 5.68 2.28 -8.04
CA PRO A 7 7.01 2.66 -8.53
C PRO A 7 7.74 3.65 -7.63
N SER A 8 7.00 4.47 -6.89
CA SER A 8 7.61 5.46 -6.00
C SER A 8 8.06 4.87 -4.66
N MET A 9 7.78 3.59 -4.40
CA MET A 9 8.21 2.92 -3.17
C MET A 9 9.67 2.48 -3.32
N THR A 10 10.59 3.30 -2.81
CA THR A 10 12.03 3.09 -3.01
C THR A 10 12.81 2.83 -1.73
N CYS A 11 12.19 2.89 -0.55
CA CYS A 11 12.89 2.70 0.71
C CYS A 11 11.94 2.26 1.83
N GLY A 12 12.52 1.93 2.99
CA GLY A 12 11.75 1.47 4.14
C GLY A 12 10.77 2.51 4.68
N HIS A 13 11.06 3.79 4.56
CA HIS A 13 10.12 4.84 4.96
C HIS A 13 8.85 4.81 4.15
N CYS A 14 8.97 4.51 2.86
CA CYS A 14 7.81 4.38 1.98
C CYS A 14 6.93 3.22 2.42
N VAL A 15 7.53 2.09 2.78
CA VAL A 15 6.80 0.93 3.28
C VAL A 15 5.99 1.29 4.53
N LYS A 16 6.62 2.00 5.46
CA LYS A 16 5.95 2.41 6.70
C LYS A 16 4.79 3.35 6.42
N ALA A 17 4.98 4.33 5.54
CA ALA A 17 3.93 5.28 5.17
C ALA A 17 2.74 4.58 4.51
N ILE A 18 3.02 3.65 3.61
CA ILE A 18 1.99 2.85 2.94
C ILE A 18 1.22 2.01 3.95
N THR A 19 1.94 1.35 4.86
CA THR A 19 1.31 0.53 5.90
C THR A 19 0.39 1.37 6.77
N GLN A 20 0.84 2.55 7.19
CA GLN A 20 0.02 3.45 8.01
C GLN A 20 -1.23 3.90 7.26
N ALA A 21 -1.09 4.26 5.99
CA ALA A 21 -2.24 4.70 5.19
C ALA A 21 -3.29 3.59 5.08
N VAL A 22 -2.87 2.36 4.88
CA VAL A 22 -3.77 1.22 4.80
C VAL A 22 -4.44 0.95 6.14
N GLN A 23 -3.67 1.00 7.23
CA GLN A 23 -4.19 0.70 8.57
C GLN A 23 -5.11 1.77 9.10
N VAL A 24 -5.02 3.00 8.62
CA VAL A 24 -5.99 4.05 8.95
C VAL A 24 -7.38 3.68 8.42
N ALA A 25 -7.43 3.11 7.22
CA ALA A 25 -8.70 2.68 6.62
C ALA A 25 -9.18 1.35 7.19
N ASP A 26 -8.25 0.44 7.50
CA ASP A 26 -8.56 -0.89 8.04
C ASP A 26 -7.48 -1.28 9.05
N PRO A 27 -7.73 -1.12 10.36
CA PRO A 27 -6.73 -1.43 11.38
C PRO A 27 -6.29 -2.90 11.40
N GLN A 28 -7.09 -3.80 10.83
CA GLN A 28 -6.77 -5.22 10.80
C GLN A 28 -6.05 -5.64 9.52
N ALA A 29 -5.82 -4.71 8.60
CA ALA A 29 -5.14 -5.00 7.36
C ALA A 29 -3.68 -5.41 7.62
N THR A 30 -3.18 -6.34 6.80
CA THR A 30 -1.78 -6.72 6.79
C THR A 30 -1.14 -6.25 5.49
N VAL A 31 0.08 -5.73 5.59
CA VAL A 31 0.81 -5.22 4.44
C VAL A 31 2.16 -5.91 4.38
N GLN A 32 2.48 -6.48 3.23
CA GLN A 32 3.81 -7.03 2.94
C GLN A 32 4.36 -6.30 1.73
N ALA A 33 5.55 -5.75 1.85
CA ALA A 33 6.14 -4.95 0.80
C ALA A 33 7.49 -5.51 0.37
N ASP A 34 7.73 -5.46 -0.94
CA ASP A 34 9.02 -5.80 -1.53
C ASP A 34 9.55 -4.57 -2.25
N VAL A 35 10.47 -3.86 -1.60
CA VAL A 35 11.03 -2.61 -2.13
C VAL A 35 11.81 -2.87 -3.42
N ALA A 36 12.51 -3.99 -3.50
CA ALA A 36 13.31 -4.31 -4.68
C ALA A 36 12.45 -4.47 -5.93
N GLN A 37 11.22 -4.98 -5.77
CA GLN A 37 10.29 -5.17 -6.88
C GLN A 37 9.21 -4.09 -6.96
N HIS A 38 9.23 -3.13 -6.05
CA HIS A 38 8.20 -2.08 -5.93
C HIS A 38 6.80 -2.66 -5.79
N ARG A 39 6.69 -3.78 -5.07
CA ARG A 39 5.46 -4.53 -4.96
C ARG A 39 4.95 -4.51 -3.54
N VAL A 40 3.63 -4.35 -3.39
CA VAL A 40 2.96 -4.39 -2.09
C VAL A 40 1.80 -5.37 -2.17
N ASP A 41 1.76 -6.30 -1.23
CA ASP A 41 0.64 -7.22 -1.05
C ASP A 41 -0.14 -6.80 0.20
N VAL A 42 -1.42 -6.51 0.02
CA VAL A 42 -2.29 -6.03 1.10
C VAL A 42 -3.41 -7.03 1.32
N GLN A 43 -3.55 -7.48 2.55
CA GLN A 43 -4.68 -8.31 2.94
C GLN A 43 -5.66 -7.45 3.75
N THR A 44 -6.79 -7.11 3.14
CA THR A 44 -7.76 -6.20 3.71
C THR A 44 -9.15 -6.48 3.13
N SER A 45 -10.18 -6.07 3.87
CA SER A 45 -11.55 -6.08 3.39
C SER A 45 -11.93 -4.80 2.64
N THR A 46 -11.04 -3.80 2.63
CA THR A 46 -11.26 -2.55 1.90
C THR A 46 -11.31 -2.82 0.40
N PRO A 47 -12.26 -2.23 -0.35
CA PRO A 47 -12.31 -2.40 -1.80
C PRO A 47 -11.03 -1.89 -2.47
N ARG A 48 -10.64 -2.56 -3.55
CA ARG A 48 -9.42 -2.20 -4.27
C ARG A 48 -9.41 -0.74 -4.72
N GLU A 49 -10.54 -0.24 -5.23
CA GLU A 49 -10.63 1.14 -5.70
C GLU A 49 -10.36 2.14 -4.58
N GLN A 50 -10.91 1.88 -3.40
CA GLN A 50 -10.68 2.75 -2.26
C GLN A 50 -9.23 2.68 -1.82
N LEU A 51 -8.62 1.49 -1.83
CA LEU A 51 -7.23 1.30 -1.48
C LEU A 51 -6.31 2.08 -2.43
N LEU A 52 -6.58 2.00 -3.74
CA LEU A 52 -5.82 2.75 -4.74
C LEU A 52 -5.89 4.24 -4.49
N GLN A 53 -7.07 4.75 -4.16
CA GLN A 53 -7.27 6.17 -3.86
C GLN A 53 -6.50 6.60 -2.62
N LEU A 54 -6.55 5.80 -1.56
CA LEU A 54 -5.83 6.08 -0.32
C LEU A 54 -4.33 6.19 -0.57
N LEU A 55 -3.78 5.27 -1.33
CA LEU A 55 -2.34 5.26 -1.64
C LEU A 55 -1.96 6.43 -2.52
N ALA A 56 -2.80 6.78 -3.49
CA ALA A 56 -2.56 7.94 -4.34
C ALA A 56 -2.53 9.23 -3.52
N GLU A 57 -3.44 9.38 -2.57
CA GLU A 57 -3.49 10.55 -1.70
C GLU A 57 -2.27 10.62 -0.77
N ALA A 58 -1.71 9.47 -0.41
CA ALA A 58 -0.49 9.42 0.40
C ALA A 58 0.78 9.68 -0.42
N GLY A 59 0.67 9.85 -1.73
CA GLY A 59 1.80 10.08 -2.61
C GLY A 59 2.42 8.81 -3.19
N TYR A 60 1.73 7.68 -3.08
CA TYR A 60 2.23 6.38 -3.54
C TYR A 60 1.23 5.74 -4.51
N ALA A 61 0.94 6.43 -5.60
CA ALA A 61 -0.04 5.95 -6.57
C ALA A 61 0.41 4.62 -7.20
N PRO A 62 -0.37 3.55 -7.06
CA PRO A 62 -0.06 2.27 -7.70
C PRO A 62 -0.26 2.33 -9.21
N THR A 63 0.43 1.47 -9.91
CA THR A 63 0.24 1.29 -11.35
C THR A 63 -0.39 -0.06 -11.65
#